data_055783da444b8a35b91f4b79a74419bb
#
_entry.id   055783da444b8a35b91f4b79a74419bb
#
_cell.length_a   1.000
_cell.length_b   1.000
_cell.length_c   1.000
_cell.angle_alpha   90.00
_cell.angle_beta   90.00
_cell.angle_gamma   90.00
#
_symmetry.space_group_name_H-M   'P 1'
#
loop_
_entity.id
_entity.type
_entity.pdbx_description
1 polymer ?
#
loop_
_entity_poly.entity_id
_entity_poly.type
_entity_poly.pdbx_seq_one_letter_code
_entity_poly.pdbx_strand_id
1 'polypeptide(L)'
;MNPLFVKARSRLILDNPFFGTLCLRLKVVEWDKETGATDGVHLFYNPKWFEKLTDMERIGFLAHEVLHVVFLHITRRNERDATKWNVACDYAINNYLVAEGFILPKGGLVDAQYNDMTAEAIYALLPDQDSKLLDPGKCGGVMDHPGADGTSGKTSAIEAGLTVAIHQAAEAAKAQGKLSGAMESVISDITDPKVDWKAVLARFLRANNKSDFTWVRPNRRFIARGMYLPSLHNPCLEEIVVAVDTSGSISEDELKQFTTETSYILHELAPERVQFLQCDAEVQNATEYTRESLPLKVTYEGRGGTAFSPVIDYVNELSLIHI
;
A
#
# COMPACT_ATOMS: atom_id res chain seq x y z
N MET A 1 -29.66 9.22 -18.84
CA MET A 1 -28.73 8.06 -18.75
C MET A 1 -29.15 7.02 -19.78
N ASN A 2 -28.25 6.55 -20.61
CA ASN A 2 -28.53 5.59 -21.68
C ASN A 2 -29.11 4.27 -21.12
N PRO A 3 -30.24 3.75 -21.64
CA PRO A 3 -30.86 2.51 -21.15
C PRO A 3 -29.94 1.28 -21.19
N LEU A 4 -29.06 1.19 -22.20
CA LEU A 4 -28.09 0.11 -22.32
C LEU A 4 -27.02 0.17 -21.18
N PHE A 5 -26.64 1.37 -20.78
CA PHE A 5 -25.75 1.57 -19.65
C PHE A 5 -26.40 1.11 -18.33
N VAL A 6 -27.65 1.50 -18.11
CA VAL A 6 -28.43 1.05 -16.93
C VAL A 6 -28.52 -0.46 -16.88
N LYS A 7 -28.86 -1.10 -18.04
CA LYS A 7 -28.96 -2.55 -18.16
C LYS A 7 -27.63 -3.24 -17.82
N ALA A 8 -26.53 -2.77 -18.41
CA ALA A 8 -25.18 -3.36 -18.16
C ALA A 8 -24.77 -3.23 -16.69
N ARG A 9 -24.96 -2.04 -16.09
CA ARG A 9 -24.66 -1.79 -14.68
C ARG A 9 -25.52 -2.64 -13.74
N SER A 10 -26.83 -2.76 -14.02
CA SER A 10 -27.73 -3.60 -13.23
C SER A 10 -27.31 -5.06 -13.27
N ARG A 11 -26.91 -5.56 -14.44
CA ARG A 11 -26.43 -6.92 -14.60
C ARG A 11 -25.10 -7.14 -13.89
N LEU A 12 -24.18 -6.18 -13.96
CA LEU A 12 -22.91 -6.23 -13.22
C LEU A 12 -23.13 -6.33 -11.71
N ILE A 13 -24.14 -5.61 -11.16
CA ILE A 13 -24.50 -5.68 -9.73
C ILE A 13 -25.03 -7.09 -9.37
N LEU A 14 -25.85 -7.67 -10.21
CA LEU A 14 -26.48 -8.97 -9.94
C LEU A 14 -25.48 -10.13 -10.09
N ASP A 15 -24.65 -10.09 -11.11
CA ASP A 15 -23.73 -11.18 -11.44
C ASP A 15 -22.41 -11.08 -10.67
N ASN A 16 -21.89 -9.85 -10.50
CA ASN A 16 -20.62 -9.53 -9.86
C ASN A 16 -20.78 -8.34 -8.89
N PRO A 17 -21.32 -8.56 -7.68
CA PRO A 17 -21.68 -7.49 -6.75
C PRO A 17 -20.51 -6.63 -6.30
N PHE A 18 -19.29 -7.16 -6.26
CA PHE A 18 -18.08 -6.38 -5.98
C PHE A 18 -17.90 -5.24 -6.99
N PHE A 19 -17.82 -5.58 -8.28
CA PHE A 19 -17.70 -4.61 -9.36
C PHE A 19 -18.90 -3.68 -9.45
N GLY A 20 -20.10 -4.24 -9.27
CA GLY A 20 -21.35 -3.49 -9.34
C GLY A 20 -21.46 -2.42 -8.25
N THR A 21 -21.08 -2.74 -7.02
CA THR A 21 -21.09 -1.81 -5.88
C THR A 21 -20.13 -0.64 -6.11
N LEU A 22 -18.92 -0.91 -6.57
CA LEU A 22 -17.94 0.13 -6.90
C LEU A 22 -18.37 0.97 -8.11
N CYS A 23 -18.94 0.33 -9.15
CA CYS A 23 -19.48 1.04 -10.31
C CYS A 23 -20.62 2.01 -9.95
N LEU A 24 -21.41 1.70 -8.91
CA LEU A 24 -22.48 2.60 -8.43
C LEU A 24 -21.94 3.89 -7.79
N ARG A 25 -20.73 3.87 -7.27
CA ARG A 25 -20.09 5.05 -6.65
C ARG A 25 -19.62 6.06 -7.70
N LEU A 26 -19.33 5.60 -8.90
CA LEU A 26 -18.86 6.45 -9.98
C LEU A 26 -19.99 7.25 -10.59
N LYS A 27 -19.77 8.54 -10.75
CA LYS A 27 -20.70 9.45 -11.45
C LYS A 27 -20.55 9.25 -12.95
N VAL A 28 -21.60 8.81 -13.60
CA VAL A 28 -21.60 8.54 -15.05
C VAL A 28 -21.67 9.84 -15.84
N VAL A 29 -20.74 10.03 -16.76
CA VAL A 29 -20.63 11.21 -17.62
C VAL A 29 -20.49 10.78 -19.06
N GLU A 30 -21.34 11.31 -19.94
CA GLU A 30 -21.23 11.12 -21.37
C GLU A 30 -20.17 12.08 -21.95
N TRP A 31 -19.33 11.58 -22.85
CA TRP A 31 -18.35 12.39 -23.55
C TRP A 31 -18.23 12.02 -25.03
N ASP A 32 -17.40 12.76 -25.77
CA ASP A 32 -17.25 12.64 -27.22
C ASP A 32 -15.93 11.95 -27.67
N LYS A 33 -15.07 11.52 -26.70
CA LYS A 33 -13.86 10.77 -27.02
C LYS A 33 -14.19 9.35 -27.49
N GLU A 34 -13.18 8.64 -28.01
CA GLU A 34 -13.40 7.37 -28.73
C GLU A 34 -14.07 6.28 -27.91
N THR A 35 -13.68 6.10 -26.63
CA THR A 35 -14.14 4.99 -25.78
C THR A 35 -14.65 5.49 -24.42
N GLY A 36 -14.05 5.09 -23.35
CA GLY A 36 -14.35 5.51 -21.99
C GLY A 36 -13.11 5.78 -21.16
N ALA A 37 -13.29 6.18 -19.91
CA ALA A 37 -12.22 6.37 -18.93
C ALA A 37 -12.78 6.55 -17.53
N THR A 38 -11.90 6.46 -16.52
CA THR A 38 -12.22 6.86 -15.15
C THR A 38 -11.16 7.75 -14.54
N ASP A 39 -11.59 8.63 -13.63
CA ASP A 39 -10.74 9.44 -12.75
C ASP A 39 -10.93 9.05 -11.26
N GLY A 40 -11.64 7.96 -10.98
CA GLY A 40 -11.97 7.49 -9.64
C GLY A 40 -13.19 8.14 -9.00
N VAL A 41 -13.70 9.23 -9.58
CA VAL A 41 -14.95 9.91 -9.18
C VAL A 41 -16.02 9.75 -10.28
N HIS A 42 -15.59 9.87 -11.53
CA HIS A 42 -16.44 9.79 -12.69
C HIS A 42 -16.11 8.56 -13.54
N LEU A 43 -17.11 8.04 -14.20
CA LEU A 43 -17.00 7.07 -15.28
C LEU A 43 -17.47 7.75 -16.55
N PHE A 44 -16.54 8.03 -17.44
CA PHE A 44 -16.78 8.64 -18.73
C PHE A 44 -16.98 7.57 -19.78
N TYR A 45 -17.93 7.78 -20.69
CA TYR A 45 -18.13 6.87 -21.81
C TYR A 45 -18.69 7.58 -23.02
N ASN A 46 -18.36 7.08 -24.22
CA ASN A 46 -18.94 7.53 -25.46
C ASN A 46 -20.22 6.73 -25.76
N PRO A 47 -21.41 7.37 -25.78
CA PRO A 47 -22.67 6.66 -26.03
C PRO A 47 -22.69 5.92 -27.39
N LYS A 48 -22.18 6.54 -28.45
CA LYS A 48 -22.16 5.97 -29.79
C LYS A 48 -21.26 4.73 -29.91
N TRP A 49 -20.13 4.73 -29.21
CA TRP A 49 -19.26 3.57 -29.12
C TRP A 49 -19.90 2.48 -28.24
N PHE A 50 -20.44 2.85 -27.11
CA PHE A 50 -21.05 1.94 -26.13
C PHE A 50 -22.27 1.20 -26.74
N GLU A 51 -23.04 1.83 -27.61
CA GLU A 51 -24.16 1.22 -28.34
C GLU A 51 -23.73 0.09 -29.28
N LYS A 52 -22.52 0.17 -29.83
CA LYS A 52 -21.98 -0.87 -30.75
C LYS A 52 -21.50 -2.11 -30.01
N LEU A 53 -21.27 -2.04 -28.70
CA LEU A 53 -20.82 -3.16 -27.90
C LEU A 53 -21.94 -4.17 -27.68
N THR A 54 -21.58 -5.44 -27.54
CA THR A 54 -22.49 -6.48 -27.06
C THR A 54 -22.75 -6.29 -25.56
N ASP A 55 -23.79 -6.95 -25.04
CA ASP A 55 -24.11 -6.86 -23.61
C ASP A 55 -22.96 -7.33 -22.70
N MET A 56 -22.21 -8.35 -23.14
CA MET A 56 -21.07 -8.86 -22.38
C MET A 56 -19.86 -7.93 -22.45
N GLU A 57 -19.59 -7.32 -23.61
CA GLU A 57 -18.53 -6.32 -23.76
C GLU A 57 -18.81 -5.06 -22.94
N ARG A 58 -20.07 -4.64 -22.81
CA ARG A 58 -20.47 -3.53 -21.93
C ARG A 58 -20.16 -3.82 -20.47
N ILE A 59 -20.42 -5.05 -20.02
CA ILE A 59 -20.10 -5.49 -18.66
C ILE A 59 -18.61 -5.53 -18.46
N GLY A 60 -17.84 -6.08 -19.42
CA GLY A 60 -16.37 -6.10 -19.37
C GLY A 60 -15.77 -4.71 -19.33
N PHE A 61 -16.30 -3.76 -20.12
CA PHE A 61 -15.88 -2.35 -20.05
C PHE A 61 -16.12 -1.74 -18.66
N LEU A 62 -17.32 -1.92 -18.09
CA LEU A 62 -17.61 -1.40 -16.76
C LEU A 62 -16.70 -2.00 -15.69
N ALA A 63 -16.42 -3.31 -15.76
CA ALA A 63 -15.48 -3.98 -14.86
C ALA A 63 -14.05 -3.45 -15.03
N HIS A 64 -13.63 -3.15 -16.26
CA HIS A 64 -12.34 -2.56 -16.56
C HIS A 64 -12.16 -1.19 -15.87
N GLU A 65 -13.10 -0.28 -16.02
CA GLU A 65 -13.04 1.04 -15.39
C GLU A 65 -13.03 0.95 -13.85
N VAL A 66 -13.79 -0.01 -13.29
CA VAL A 66 -13.78 -0.26 -11.85
C VAL A 66 -12.43 -0.78 -11.38
N LEU A 67 -11.74 -1.63 -12.15
CA LEU A 67 -10.41 -2.14 -11.76
C LEU A 67 -9.33 -1.05 -11.74
N HIS A 68 -9.42 -0.01 -12.57
CA HIS A 68 -8.53 1.14 -12.42
C HIS A 68 -8.65 1.78 -11.03
N VAL A 69 -9.86 1.81 -10.49
CA VAL A 69 -10.12 2.31 -9.12
C VAL A 69 -9.59 1.33 -8.07
N VAL A 70 -9.87 0.02 -8.25
CA VAL A 70 -9.43 -1.03 -7.31
C VAL A 70 -7.92 -1.06 -7.21
N PHE A 71 -7.21 -1.05 -8.34
CA PHE A 71 -5.73 -1.05 -8.35
C PHE A 71 -5.11 0.32 -8.06
N LEU A 72 -5.93 1.34 -7.74
CA LEU A 72 -5.47 2.70 -7.43
C LEU A 72 -4.61 3.32 -8.57
N HIS A 73 -4.83 2.93 -9.82
CA HIS A 73 -4.05 3.43 -10.95
C HIS A 73 -4.14 4.95 -11.13
N ILE A 74 -5.26 5.53 -10.68
CA ILE A 74 -5.57 6.96 -10.71
C ILE A 74 -4.70 7.83 -9.77
N THR A 75 -4.06 7.22 -8.77
CA THR A 75 -3.19 7.92 -7.79
C THR A 75 -1.74 7.49 -7.90
N ARG A 76 -1.45 6.36 -8.55
CA ARG A 76 -0.12 5.72 -8.60
C ARG A 76 0.71 6.12 -9.81
N ARG A 77 0.20 6.93 -10.73
CA ARG A 77 0.95 7.36 -11.92
C ARG A 77 2.24 8.10 -11.57
N ASN A 78 2.20 8.96 -10.55
CA ASN A 78 3.31 9.83 -10.19
C ASN A 78 3.80 10.64 -11.40
N GLU A 79 5.12 10.70 -11.62
CA GLU A 79 5.73 11.44 -12.74
C GLU A 79 5.87 10.61 -14.05
N ARG A 80 5.22 9.43 -14.13
CA ARG A 80 5.29 8.57 -15.31
C ARG A 80 4.53 9.18 -16.49
N ASP A 81 4.99 8.89 -17.72
CA ASP A 81 4.27 9.27 -18.93
C ASP A 81 2.84 8.72 -18.91
N ALA A 82 1.87 9.59 -19.17
CA ALA A 82 0.46 9.24 -19.02
C ALA A 82 0.01 8.16 -20.02
N THR A 83 0.49 8.21 -21.26
CA THR A 83 0.12 7.24 -22.31
C THR A 83 0.73 5.88 -22.03
N LYS A 84 2.02 5.83 -21.73
CA LYS A 84 2.73 4.59 -21.38
C LYS A 84 2.16 3.97 -20.08
N TRP A 85 1.78 4.82 -19.11
CA TRP A 85 1.14 4.36 -17.87
C TRP A 85 -0.24 3.74 -18.15
N ASN A 86 -1.07 4.37 -18.99
CA ASN A 86 -2.37 3.84 -19.36
C ASN A 86 -2.25 2.46 -20.02
N VAL A 87 -1.32 2.32 -21.00
CA VAL A 87 -1.05 1.03 -21.66
C VAL A 87 -0.62 -0.04 -20.65
N ALA A 88 0.24 0.30 -19.70
CA ALA A 88 0.68 -0.64 -18.66
C ALA A 88 -0.45 -1.06 -17.74
N CYS A 89 -1.30 -0.13 -17.33
CA CYS A 89 -2.48 -0.39 -16.51
C CYS A 89 -3.47 -1.29 -17.24
N ASP A 90 -3.71 -1.02 -18.54
CA ASP A 90 -4.64 -1.79 -19.36
C ASP A 90 -4.18 -3.24 -19.52
N TYR A 91 -2.89 -3.50 -19.75
CA TYR A 91 -2.38 -4.87 -19.78
C TYR A 91 -2.60 -5.60 -18.45
N ALA A 92 -2.32 -4.96 -17.32
CA ALA A 92 -2.52 -5.56 -16.01
C ALA A 92 -4.01 -5.90 -15.76
N ILE A 93 -4.91 -4.97 -16.07
CA ILE A 93 -6.36 -5.13 -15.86
C ILE A 93 -6.95 -6.15 -16.83
N ASN A 94 -6.64 -6.04 -18.12
CA ASN A 94 -7.29 -6.85 -19.13
C ASN A 94 -6.91 -8.33 -19.00
N ASN A 95 -5.65 -8.65 -18.71
CA ASN A 95 -5.22 -10.01 -18.45
C ASN A 95 -5.98 -10.61 -17.26
N TYR A 96 -6.14 -9.84 -16.18
CA TYR A 96 -6.91 -10.26 -15.02
C TYR A 96 -8.39 -10.51 -15.38
N LEU A 97 -9.05 -9.59 -16.09
CA LEU A 97 -10.47 -9.72 -16.47
C LEU A 97 -10.72 -10.92 -17.38
N VAL A 98 -9.81 -11.18 -18.32
CA VAL A 98 -9.91 -12.35 -19.21
C VAL A 98 -9.77 -13.65 -18.41
N ALA A 99 -8.87 -13.69 -17.43
CA ALA A 99 -8.73 -14.85 -16.53
C ALA A 99 -10.01 -15.08 -15.68
N GLU A 100 -10.68 -14.00 -15.25
CA GLU A 100 -11.95 -14.06 -14.53
C GLU A 100 -13.18 -14.32 -15.46
N GLY A 101 -12.96 -14.48 -16.76
CA GLY A 101 -14.00 -14.83 -17.73
C GLY A 101 -14.81 -13.64 -18.28
N PHE A 102 -14.37 -12.42 -18.08
CA PHE A 102 -15.00 -11.25 -18.70
C PHE A 102 -14.67 -11.15 -20.19
N ILE A 103 -15.64 -10.67 -20.97
CA ILE A 103 -15.45 -10.40 -22.40
C ILE A 103 -15.17 -8.91 -22.58
N LEU A 104 -13.99 -8.60 -23.06
CA LEU A 104 -13.54 -7.23 -23.30
C LEU A 104 -14.00 -6.71 -24.67
N PRO A 105 -14.20 -5.40 -24.85
CA PRO A 105 -14.38 -4.78 -26.16
C PRO A 105 -13.21 -5.09 -27.10
N LYS A 106 -13.50 -5.19 -28.41
CA LYS A 106 -12.46 -5.44 -29.42
C LYS A 106 -11.40 -4.35 -29.42
N GLY A 107 -10.13 -4.77 -29.37
CA GLY A 107 -8.98 -3.88 -29.35
C GLY A 107 -8.45 -3.60 -27.93
N GLY A 108 -9.00 -4.27 -26.90
CA GLY A 108 -8.40 -4.30 -25.57
C GLY A 108 -7.00 -4.93 -25.61
N LEU A 109 -6.06 -4.35 -24.87
CA LEU A 109 -4.67 -4.80 -24.79
C LEU A 109 -4.59 -6.06 -23.91
N VAL A 110 -4.28 -7.21 -24.50
CA VAL A 110 -4.10 -8.48 -23.79
C VAL A 110 -2.83 -9.15 -24.31
N ASP A 111 -1.91 -9.50 -23.41
CA ASP A 111 -0.71 -10.23 -23.73
C ASP A 111 -0.27 -11.09 -22.54
N ALA A 112 -0.16 -12.40 -22.77
CA ALA A 112 0.17 -13.38 -21.73
C ALA A 112 1.54 -13.16 -21.07
N GLN A 113 2.46 -12.43 -21.72
CA GLN A 113 3.76 -12.11 -21.12
C GLN A 113 3.63 -11.22 -19.87
N TYR A 114 2.52 -10.50 -19.70
CA TYR A 114 2.26 -9.59 -18.60
C TYR A 114 1.31 -10.19 -17.53
N ASN A 115 1.01 -11.49 -17.59
CA ASN A 115 0.19 -12.14 -16.58
C ASN A 115 0.83 -11.98 -15.18
N ASP A 116 0.00 -11.74 -14.18
CA ASP A 116 0.38 -11.59 -12.77
C ASP A 116 1.41 -10.47 -12.49
N MET A 117 1.55 -9.53 -13.43
CA MET A 117 2.44 -8.39 -13.27
C MET A 117 1.69 -7.13 -12.84
N THR A 118 2.35 -6.33 -12.00
CA THR A 118 1.85 -4.99 -11.63
C THR A 118 2.01 -4.00 -12.78
N ALA A 119 1.20 -2.95 -12.80
CA ALA A 119 1.30 -1.90 -13.81
C ALA A 119 2.70 -1.24 -13.83
N GLU A 120 3.38 -1.12 -12.69
CA GLU A 120 4.74 -0.59 -12.59
C GLU A 120 5.76 -1.50 -13.26
N ALA A 121 5.65 -2.81 -13.05
CA ALA A 121 6.54 -3.78 -13.67
C ALA A 121 6.36 -3.80 -15.19
N ILE A 122 5.11 -3.77 -15.67
CA ILE A 122 4.80 -3.68 -17.10
C ILE A 122 5.33 -2.37 -17.67
N TYR A 123 5.12 -1.24 -16.99
CA TYR A 123 5.63 0.07 -17.40
C TYR A 123 7.14 0.06 -17.62
N ALA A 124 7.89 -0.61 -16.74
CA ALA A 124 9.35 -0.73 -16.86
C ALA A 124 9.78 -1.59 -18.06
N LEU A 125 8.97 -2.56 -18.47
CA LEU A 125 9.26 -3.43 -19.61
C LEU A 125 8.84 -2.83 -20.96
N LEU A 126 7.85 -1.94 -20.97
CA LEU A 126 7.40 -1.28 -22.19
C LEU A 126 8.52 -0.39 -22.75
N PRO A 127 8.73 -0.40 -24.08
CA PRO A 127 9.79 0.40 -24.70
C PRO A 127 9.58 1.89 -24.49
N ASP A 128 10.69 2.64 -24.32
CA ASP A 128 10.71 4.10 -24.24
C ASP A 128 10.59 4.76 -25.63
N GLN A 129 9.85 4.16 -26.53
CA GLN A 129 9.54 4.79 -27.83
C GLN A 129 8.55 5.93 -27.62
N ASP A 130 8.58 6.91 -28.56
CA ASP A 130 7.61 8.02 -28.57
C ASP A 130 6.22 7.49 -28.17
N SER A 131 5.69 7.99 -27.09
CA SER A 131 4.38 7.59 -26.55
C SER A 131 3.23 7.68 -27.58
N LYS A 132 3.47 8.41 -28.68
CA LYS A 132 2.59 8.52 -29.85
C LYS A 132 2.51 7.24 -30.70
N LEU A 133 3.46 6.32 -30.56
CA LEU A 133 3.49 5.04 -31.30
C LEU A 133 2.87 3.89 -30.50
N LEU A 134 2.64 4.08 -29.20
CA LEU A 134 1.91 3.13 -28.38
C LEU A 134 0.42 3.29 -28.69
N ASP A 135 -0.20 2.26 -29.22
CA ASP A 135 -1.66 2.22 -29.35
C ASP A 135 -2.25 2.16 -27.92
N PRO A 136 -2.98 3.20 -27.46
CA PRO A 136 -3.54 3.20 -26.10
C PRO A 136 -4.64 2.15 -25.90
N GLY A 137 -4.91 1.33 -26.93
CA GLY A 137 -6.02 0.38 -26.89
C GLY A 137 -7.39 1.05 -27.11
N LYS A 138 -8.41 0.22 -27.14
CA LYS A 138 -9.80 0.67 -27.38
C LYS A 138 -10.77 0.16 -26.30
N CYS A 139 -10.25 -0.09 -25.12
CA CYS A 139 -11.06 -0.65 -24.03
C CYS A 139 -11.47 0.37 -22.97
N GLY A 140 -10.64 1.35 -22.72
CA GLY A 140 -10.86 2.33 -21.66
C GLY A 140 -9.64 3.18 -21.43
N GLY A 141 -9.57 3.87 -20.31
CA GLY A 141 -8.42 4.66 -19.95
C GLY A 141 -8.46 5.20 -18.52
N VAL A 142 -7.29 5.49 -17.97
CA VAL A 142 -7.15 6.07 -16.65
C VAL A 142 -6.76 7.54 -16.73
N MET A 143 -7.43 8.36 -15.93
CA MET A 143 -7.08 9.77 -15.71
C MET A 143 -6.69 9.99 -14.25
N ASP A 144 -5.88 11.01 -14.00
CA ASP A 144 -5.54 11.36 -12.63
C ASP A 144 -6.79 11.81 -11.85
N HIS A 145 -6.82 11.49 -10.55
CA HIS A 145 -7.94 11.86 -9.70
C HIS A 145 -8.04 13.40 -9.59
N PRO A 146 -9.25 14.00 -9.73
CA PRO A 146 -9.41 15.45 -9.76
C PRO A 146 -8.97 16.17 -8.46
N GLY A 147 -8.83 15.44 -7.36
CA GLY A 147 -8.29 15.95 -6.11
C GLY A 147 -6.80 15.72 -5.91
N ALA A 148 -6.14 15.01 -6.84
CA ALA A 148 -4.69 14.75 -6.76
C ALA A 148 -3.94 15.94 -7.37
N ASP A 149 -3.47 16.85 -6.51
CA ASP A 149 -2.67 18.01 -6.90
C ASP A 149 -1.15 17.78 -6.72
N GLY A 150 -0.72 16.52 -6.63
CA GLY A 150 0.67 16.15 -6.40
C GLY A 150 1.15 16.30 -4.96
N THR A 151 0.31 16.77 -4.03
CA THR A 151 0.64 16.79 -2.61
C THR A 151 0.41 15.42 -1.97
N SER A 152 1.46 14.84 -1.39
CA SER A 152 1.45 13.50 -0.77
C SER A 152 0.30 13.30 0.23
N GLY A 153 -0.05 14.33 1.01
CA GLY A 153 -1.11 14.23 2.01
C GLY A 153 -2.52 14.09 1.42
N LYS A 154 -2.81 14.74 0.30
CA LYS A 154 -4.12 14.62 -0.37
C LYS A 154 -4.27 13.29 -1.10
N THR A 155 -3.22 12.85 -1.77
CA THR A 155 -3.19 11.53 -2.42
C THR A 155 -3.45 10.42 -1.41
N SER A 156 -2.80 10.44 -0.25
CA SER A 156 -3.01 9.48 0.83
C SER A 156 -4.45 9.48 1.38
N ALA A 157 -5.09 10.64 1.49
CA ALA A 157 -6.49 10.73 1.94
C ALA A 157 -7.47 10.16 0.89
N ILE A 158 -7.19 10.36 -0.40
CA ILE A 158 -7.96 9.80 -1.51
C ILE A 158 -7.84 8.27 -1.50
N GLU A 159 -6.62 7.75 -1.42
CA GLU A 159 -6.34 6.32 -1.36
C GLU A 159 -7.03 5.65 -0.17
N ALA A 160 -6.96 6.25 1.02
CA ALA A 160 -7.66 5.75 2.20
C ALA A 160 -9.18 5.68 1.97
N GLY A 161 -9.77 6.71 1.36
CA GLY A 161 -11.19 6.71 1.03
C GLY A 161 -11.61 5.64 0.02
N LEU A 162 -10.76 5.39 -0.98
CA LEU A 162 -10.97 4.33 -1.97
C LEU A 162 -10.79 2.93 -1.35
N THR A 163 -9.78 2.74 -0.52
CA THR A 163 -9.53 1.48 0.20
C THR A 163 -10.72 1.10 1.08
N VAL A 164 -11.30 2.04 1.82
CA VAL A 164 -12.52 1.80 2.60
C VAL A 164 -13.68 1.37 1.68
N ALA A 165 -13.83 2.01 0.52
CA ALA A 165 -14.87 1.67 -0.43
C ALA A 165 -14.70 0.27 -1.04
N ILE A 166 -13.47 -0.09 -1.39
CA ILE A 166 -13.09 -1.41 -1.91
C ILE A 166 -13.40 -2.48 -0.85
N HIS A 167 -13.02 -2.24 0.40
CA HIS A 167 -13.30 -3.17 1.48
C HIS A 167 -14.81 -3.39 1.71
N GLN A 168 -15.59 -2.29 1.74
CA GLN A 168 -17.06 -2.38 1.86
C GLN A 168 -17.69 -3.17 0.73
N ALA A 169 -17.23 -2.97 -0.52
CA ALA A 169 -17.71 -3.70 -1.67
C ALA A 169 -17.33 -5.20 -1.60
N ALA A 170 -16.13 -5.50 -1.12
CA ALA A 170 -15.65 -6.87 -0.92
C ALA A 170 -16.49 -7.62 0.12
N GLU A 171 -16.74 -7.01 1.27
CA GLU A 171 -17.58 -7.59 2.32
C GLU A 171 -19.01 -7.86 1.83
N ALA A 172 -19.59 -6.90 1.07
CA ALA A 172 -20.91 -7.08 0.48
C ALA A 172 -20.98 -8.24 -0.54
N ALA A 173 -19.92 -8.41 -1.35
CA ALA A 173 -19.81 -9.52 -2.31
C ALA A 173 -19.54 -10.86 -1.62
N LYS A 174 -18.71 -10.87 -0.59
CA LYS A 174 -18.38 -12.05 0.22
C LYS A 174 -19.62 -12.56 0.96
N ALA A 175 -20.42 -11.68 1.53
CA ALA A 175 -21.70 -12.04 2.17
C ALA A 175 -22.69 -12.71 1.21
N GLN A 176 -22.58 -12.47 -0.11
CA GLN A 176 -23.37 -13.09 -1.15
C GLN A 176 -22.71 -14.34 -1.77
N GLY A 177 -21.51 -14.72 -1.31
CA GLY A 177 -20.73 -15.84 -1.87
C GLY A 177 -20.28 -15.61 -3.32
N LYS A 178 -20.13 -14.35 -3.75
CA LYS A 178 -19.84 -13.95 -5.13
C LYS A 178 -18.52 -13.18 -5.26
N LEU A 179 -17.60 -13.36 -4.34
CA LEU A 179 -16.23 -12.85 -4.44
C LEU A 179 -15.31 -14.00 -4.88
N SER A 180 -14.58 -13.83 -5.98
CA SER A 180 -13.62 -14.85 -6.42
C SER A 180 -12.39 -14.86 -5.48
N GLY A 181 -11.76 -16.03 -5.32
CA GLY A 181 -10.53 -16.15 -4.50
C GLY A 181 -9.39 -15.28 -5.03
N ALA A 182 -9.29 -15.13 -6.36
CA ALA A 182 -8.31 -14.26 -6.98
C ALA A 182 -8.54 -12.79 -6.60
N MET A 183 -9.81 -12.33 -6.63
CA MET A 183 -10.16 -10.97 -6.21
C MET A 183 -9.95 -10.79 -4.70
N GLU A 184 -10.24 -11.79 -3.88
CA GLU A 184 -9.98 -11.74 -2.44
C GLU A 184 -8.48 -11.52 -2.15
N SER A 185 -7.60 -12.23 -2.87
CA SER A 185 -6.15 -12.02 -2.78
C SER A 185 -5.74 -10.62 -3.18
N VAL A 186 -6.23 -10.11 -4.31
CA VAL A 186 -5.95 -8.74 -4.78
C VAL A 186 -6.41 -7.69 -3.77
N ILE A 187 -7.60 -7.88 -3.19
CA ILE A 187 -8.14 -6.94 -2.19
C ILE A 187 -7.30 -7.00 -0.91
N SER A 188 -6.88 -8.18 -0.45
CA SER A 188 -5.99 -8.34 0.68
C SER A 188 -4.69 -7.57 0.46
N ASP A 189 -4.06 -7.70 -0.71
CA ASP A 189 -2.83 -6.98 -1.06
C ASP A 189 -2.98 -5.44 -1.08
N ILE A 190 -4.18 -4.94 -1.37
CA ILE A 190 -4.50 -3.51 -1.43
C ILE A 190 -4.93 -2.97 -0.06
N THR A 191 -5.70 -3.75 0.68
CA THR A 191 -6.30 -3.34 1.96
C THR A 191 -5.41 -3.63 3.15
N ASP A 192 -4.52 -4.62 3.06
CA ASP A 192 -3.42 -4.74 4.01
C ASP A 192 -2.49 -3.54 3.79
N PRO A 193 -2.51 -2.54 4.67
CA PRO A 193 -1.56 -1.46 4.54
C PRO A 193 -0.18 -2.11 4.65
N LYS A 194 0.54 -2.17 3.54
CA LYS A 194 2.00 -2.33 3.59
C LYS A 194 2.53 -1.05 4.24
N VAL A 195 2.24 -0.91 5.54
CA VAL A 195 2.87 0.11 6.36
C VAL A 195 4.33 -0.19 6.19
N ASP A 196 5.08 0.74 5.61
CA ASP A 196 6.53 0.66 5.69
C ASP A 196 6.90 0.80 7.16
N TRP A 197 6.75 -0.34 7.87
CA TRP A 197 7.01 -0.43 9.30
C TRP A 197 8.44 0.05 9.62
N LYS A 198 9.38 -0.07 8.66
CA LYS A 198 10.75 0.41 8.76
C LYS A 198 10.79 1.93 8.85
N ALA A 199 10.08 2.62 7.95
CA ALA A 199 9.98 4.07 7.98
C ALA A 199 9.23 4.58 9.23
N VAL A 200 8.18 3.87 9.66
CA VAL A 200 7.43 4.19 10.88
C VAL A 200 8.31 3.99 12.11
N LEU A 201 9.02 2.87 12.22
CA LEU A 201 9.93 2.58 13.31
C LEU A 201 11.07 3.59 13.35
N ALA A 202 11.74 3.85 12.24
CA ALA A 202 12.81 4.85 12.16
C ALA A 202 12.32 6.25 12.54
N ARG A 203 11.11 6.64 12.12
CA ARG A 203 10.50 7.92 12.50
C ARG A 203 10.18 7.98 13.99
N PHE A 204 9.61 6.91 14.56
CA PHE A 204 9.29 6.81 15.98
C PHE A 204 10.55 6.93 16.83
N LEU A 205 11.60 6.20 16.51
CA LEU A 205 12.87 6.22 17.22
C LEU A 205 13.56 7.58 17.09
N ARG A 206 13.54 8.22 15.92
CA ARG A 206 14.07 9.58 15.72
C ARG A 206 13.25 10.64 16.49
N ALA A 207 11.93 10.50 16.57
CA ALA A 207 11.07 11.42 17.30
C ALA A 207 11.30 11.35 18.82
N ASN A 208 11.61 10.17 19.34
CA ASN A 208 11.92 9.95 20.75
C ASN A 208 13.38 10.31 21.12
N ASN A 209 14.25 10.43 20.14
CA ASN A 209 15.61 10.96 20.32
C ASN A 209 15.54 12.50 20.39
N LYS A 210 14.87 13.03 21.43
CA LYS A 210 14.75 14.48 21.65
C LYS A 210 16.09 15.02 22.12
N SER A 211 16.68 15.91 21.33
CA SER A 211 17.76 16.75 21.78
C SER A 211 17.25 17.71 22.87
N ASP A 212 17.72 17.54 24.09
CA ASP A 212 17.43 18.45 25.20
C ASP A 212 18.54 19.49 25.32
N PHE A 213 18.20 20.64 25.91
CA PHE A 213 19.16 21.70 26.14
C PHE A 213 19.81 21.52 27.50
N THR A 214 21.15 21.36 27.54
CA THR A 214 21.90 21.28 28.79
C THR A 214 22.67 22.60 29.10
N TRP A 215 22.59 23.02 30.35
CA TRP A 215 23.36 24.11 30.90
C TRP A 215 24.74 23.68 31.43
N VAL A 216 24.91 22.38 31.60
CA VAL A 216 26.19 21.81 32.17
C VAL A 216 27.36 22.05 31.18
N ARG A 217 27.08 22.02 29.90
CA ARG A 217 28.06 22.31 28.84
C ARG A 217 27.55 23.47 27.99
N PRO A 218 27.85 24.73 28.33
CA PRO A 218 27.35 25.87 27.57
C PRO A 218 27.89 25.93 26.15
N ASN A 219 27.14 26.56 25.27
CA ASN A 219 27.49 26.70 23.86
C ASN A 219 28.76 27.57 23.70
N ARG A 220 29.88 26.94 23.39
CA ARG A 220 31.19 27.58 23.30
C ARG A 220 31.26 28.78 22.35
N ARG A 221 30.40 28.84 21.33
CA ARG A 221 30.35 29.96 20.35
C ARG A 221 29.93 31.29 20.99
N PHE A 222 29.15 31.22 22.07
CA PHE A 222 28.57 32.39 22.70
C PHE A 222 29.32 32.80 23.98
N ILE A 223 30.11 31.90 24.57
CA ILE A 223 30.93 32.19 25.75
C ILE A 223 31.89 33.35 25.47
N ALA A 224 32.57 33.34 24.31
CA ALA A 224 33.48 34.43 23.89
C ALA A 224 32.79 35.80 23.73
N ARG A 225 31.44 35.82 23.64
CA ARG A 225 30.63 37.05 23.57
C ARG A 225 29.98 37.40 24.91
N GLY A 226 30.41 36.77 26.01
CA GLY A 226 29.85 37.00 27.34
C GLY A 226 28.44 36.42 27.55
N MET A 227 27.93 35.61 26.64
CA MET A 227 26.59 35.01 26.75
C MET A 227 26.71 33.56 27.18
N TYR A 228 26.05 33.21 28.29
CA TYR A 228 25.92 31.83 28.75
C TYR A 228 24.62 31.24 28.23
N LEU A 229 24.71 30.48 27.13
CA LEU A 229 23.56 29.82 26.49
C LEU A 229 23.70 28.31 26.57
N PRO A 230 22.59 27.56 26.72
CA PRO A 230 22.63 26.11 26.77
C PRO A 230 23.11 25.56 25.42
N SER A 231 23.78 24.44 25.45
CA SER A 231 24.08 23.67 24.23
C SER A 231 23.05 22.59 24.02
N LEU A 232 22.84 22.23 22.76
CA LEU A 232 22.07 21.05 22.41
C LEU A 232 22.82 19.83 22.91
N HIS A 233 22.17 19.05 23.75
CA HIS A 233 22.64 17.74 24.17
C HIS A 233 21.77 16.71 23.45
N ASN A 234 22.37 15.84 22.63
CA ASN A 234 21.70 14.65 22.14
C ASN A 234 21.92 13.57 23.20
N PRO A 235 20.97 13.29 24.09
CA PRO A 235 20.99 12.04 24.81
C PRO A 235 20.86 10.96 23.74
N CYS A 236 21.81 10.05 23.65
CA CYS A 236 21.60 8.79 22.92
C CYS A 236 20.35 8.15 23.51
N LEU A 237 19.59 7.43 22.69
CA LEU A 237 18.51 6.58 23.21
C LEU A 237 19.15 5.65 24.24
N GLU A 238 18.75 5.79 25.50
CA GLU A 238 19.43 5.09 26.59
C GLU A 238 19.17 3.59 26.50
N GLU A 239 17.90 3.23 26.40
CA GLU A 239 17.49 1.83 26.34
C GLU A 239 16.29 1.64 25.41
N ILE A 240 16.32 0.60 24.58
CA ILE A 240 15.25 0.22 23.68
C ILE A 240 14.89 -1.24 23.96
N VAL A 241 13.60 -1.52 24.10
CA VAL A 241 13.09 -2.89 24.15
C VAL A 241 12.50 -3.22 22.76
N VAL A 242 12.99 -4.30 22.18
CA VAL A 242 12.49 -4.85 20.91
C VAL A 242 11.95 -6.25 21.18
N ALA A 243 10.64 -6.41 21.07
CA ALA A 243 9.99 -7.70 21.21
C ALA A 243 9.62 -8.27 19.83
N VAL A 244 10.04 -9.50 19.57
CA VAL A 244 9.78 -10.22 18.33
C VAL A 244 8.88 -11.39 18.59
N ASP A 245 7.77 -11.47 17.83
CA ASP A 245 6.90 -12.63 17.86
C ASP A 245 7.59 -13.80 17.13
N THR A 246 7.80 -14.89 17.86
CA THR A 246 8.39 -16.13 17.36
C THR A 246 7.35 -17.26 17.27
N SER A 247 6.05 -16.92 17.24
CA SER A 247 4.96 -17.88 17.11
C SER A 247 5.08 -18.75 15.84
N GLY A 248 4.42 -19.90 15.85
CA GLY A 248 4.53 -20.89 14.77
C GLY A 248 3.99 -20.43 13.40
N SER A 249 3.24 -19.33 13.35
CA SER A 249 2.72 -18.74 12.11
C SER A 249 3.75 -17.90 11.34
N ILE A 250 4.87 -17.52 11.98
CA ILE A 250 5.90 -16.69 11.37
C ILE A 250 7.00 -17.57 10.79
N SER A 251 7.36 -17.36 9.54
CA SER A 251 8.41 -18.09 8.84
C SER A 251 9.82 -17.64 9.29
N GLU A 252 10.80 -18.52 9.11
CA GLU A 252 12.19 -18.20 9.43
C GLU A 252 12.76 -17.07 8.58
N ASP A 253 12.27 -16.93 7.34
CA ASP A 253 12.72 -15.90 6.43
C ASP A 253 12.18 -14.52 6.84
N GLU A 254 10.93 -14.44 7.32
CA GLU A 254 10.36 -13.22 7.90
C GLU A 254 11.11 -12.79 9.17
N LEU A 255 11.42 -13.73 10.05
CA LEU A 255 12.22 -13.46 11.25
C LEU A 255 13.63 -12.94 10.90
N LYS A 256 14.30 -13.54 9.93
CA LYS A 256 15.61 -13.09 9.44
C LYS A 256 15.53 -11.68 8.84
N GLN A 257 14.51 -11.42 8.02
CA GLN A 257 14.30 -10.10 7.43
C GLN A 257 14.06 -9.05 8.52
N PHE A 258 13.18 -9.33 9.48
CA PHE A 258 12.91 -8.43 10.60
C PHE A 258 14.18 -8.12 11.39
N THR A 259 14.96 -9.14 11.76
CA THR A 259 16.21 -8.94 12.53
C THR A 259 17.24 -8.14 11.75
N THR A 260 17.38 -8.38 10.45
CA THR A 260 18.30 -7.63 9.59
C THR A 260 17.95 -6.15 9.55
N GLU A 261 16.67 -5.83 9.32
CA GLU A 261 16.20 -4.46 9.22
C GLU A 261 16.25 -3.74 10.58
N THR A 262 15.83 -4.41 11.64
CA THR A 262 15.94 -3.87 13.00
C THR A 262 17.38 -3.60 13.38
N SER A 263 18.27 -4.53 13.06
CA SER A 263 19.71 -4.37 13.28
C SER A 263 20.28 -3.15 12.55
N TYR A 264 19.87 -2.92 11.30
CA TYR A 264 20.28 -1.75 10.53
C TYR A 264 19.82 -0.43 11.19
N ILE A 265 18.53 -0.36 11.58
CA ILE A 265 17.97 0.83 12.24
C ILE A 265 18.65 1.10 13.58
N LEU A 266 18.88 0.08 14.37
CA LEU A 266 19.56 0.19 15.67
C LEU A 266 21.03 0.62 15.50
N HIS A 267 21.70 0.15 14.46
CA HIS A 267 23.05 0.58 14.13
C HIS A 267 23.11 2.07 13.78
N GLU A 268 22.14 2.60 13.03
CA GLU A 268 22.06 4.03 12.71
C GLU A 268 21.80 4.90 13.95
N LEU A 269 20.92 4.45 14.84
CA LEU A 269 20.49 5.20 16.03
C LEU A 269 21.44 5.06 17.20
N ALA A 270 22.26 4.01 17.20
CA ALA A 270 23.29 3.69 18.18
C ALA A 270 22.82 3.86 19.65
N PRO A 271 21.75 3.17 20.09
CA PRO A 271 21.31 3.18 21.49
C PRO A 271 22.41 2.63 22.41
N GLU A 272 22.37 3.01 23.68
CA GLU A 272 23.34 2.48 24.66
C GLU A 272 23.07 1.00 24.94
N ARG A 273 21.79 0.63 25.08
CA ARG A 273 21.34 -0.76 25.33
C ARG A 273 20.10 -1.11 24.50
N VAL A 274 20.04 -2.35 24.08
CA VAL A 274 18.88 -2.93 23.40
C VAL A 274 18.52 -4.23 24.09
N GLN A 275 17.33 -4.27 24.70
CA GLN A 275 16.72 -5.50 25.20
C GLN A 275 15.94 -6.16 24.07
N PHE A 276 16.43 -7.29 23.60
CA PHE A 276 15.79 -8.07 22.55
C PHE A 276 15.03 -9.24 23.15
N LEU A 277 13.71 -9.20 23.08
CA LEU A 277 12.82 -10.21 23.62
C LEU A 277 12.28 -11.09 22.50
N GLN A 278 12.33 -12.39 22.70
CA GLN A 278 11.64 -13.37 21.87
C GLN A 278 10.40 -13.83 22.62
N CYS A 279 9.24 -13.68 22.03
CA CYS A 279 7.98 -14.01 22.65
C CYS A 279 7.09 -14.83 21.72
N ASP A 280 6.38 -15.78 22.30
CA ASP A 280 5.24 -16.46 21.72
C ASP A 280 4.04 -16.36 22.68
N ALA A 281 3.64 -17.41 23.36
CA ALA A 281 2.69 -17.34 24.47
C ALA A 281 3.33 -16.80 25.76
N GLU A 282 4.66 -16.83 25.85
CA GLU A 282 5.47 -16.37 26.97
C GLU A 282 6.75 -15.70 26.45
N VAL A 283 7.52 -15.02 27.31
CA VAL A 283 8.86 -14.55 26.94
C VAL A 283 9.83 -15.72 26.98
N GLN A 284 10.24 -16.20 25.80
CA GLN A 284 11.10 -17.37 25.65
C GLN A 284 12.57 -17.03 25.90
N ASN A 285 12.98 -15.86 25.44
CA ASN A 285 14.35 -15.42 25.59
C ASN A 285 14.41 -13.88 25.71
N ALA A 286 15.32 -13.39 26.55
CA ALA A 286 15.62 -11.97 26.72
C ALA A 286 17.14 -11.79 26.62
N THR A 287 17.58 -11.13 25.56
CA THR A 287 19.01 -10.91 25.31
C THR A 287 19.32 -9.42 25.29
N GLU A 288 20.31 -9.02 26.06
CA GLU A 288 20.80 -7.64 26.06
C GLU A 288 21.91 -7.47 25.01
N TYR A 289 21.76 -6.46 24.17
CA TYR A 289 22.78 -6.03 23.22
C TYR A 289 23.23 -4.62 23.56
N THR A 290 24.52 -4.42 23.52
CA THR A 290 25.16 -3.10 23.65
C THR A 290 25.58 -2.57 22.28
N ARG A 291 25.92 -1.30 22.20
CA ARG A 291 26.38 -0.66 20.96
C ARG A 291 27.52 -1.43 20.27
N GLU A 292 28.36 -2.11 21.03
CA GLU A 292 29.54 -2.86 20.52
C GLU A 292 29.12 -4.24 19.98
N SER A 293 27.99 -4.77 20.40
CA SER A 293 27.48 -6.09 19.98
C SER A 293 26.55 -6.07 18.75
N LEU A 294 26.28 -4.90 18.18
CA LEU A 294 25.56 -4.78 16.92
C LEU A 294 26.45 -5.16 15.73
N PRO A 295 25.96 -5.77 14.65
CA PRO A 295 24.55 -6.14 14.36
C PRO A 295 24.02 -7.31 15.19
N LEU A 296 22.69 -7.38 15.36
CA LEU A 296 22.02 -8.43 16.12
C LEU A 296 22.30 -9.81 15.52
N LYS A 297 22.79 -10.73 16.36
CA LYS A 297 22.95 -12.15 16.02
C LYS A 297 21.95 -12.93 16.86
N VAL A 298 20.80 -13.28 16.28
CA VAL A 298 19.70 -13.89 17.00
C VAL A 298 19.53 -15.34 16.56
N THR A 299 19.43 -16.25 17.53
CA THR A 299 18.93 -17.62 17.33
C THR A 299 17.51 -17.64 17.86
N TYR A 300 16.55 -18.07 17.04
CA TYR A 300 15.13 -18.01 17.39
C TYR A 300 14.72 -19.21 18.22
N GLU A 301 14.02 -18.93 19.32
CA GLU A 301 13.42 -19.91 20.21
C GLU A 301 11.91 -19.62 20.33
N GLY A 302 11.10 -20.65 20.57
CA GLY A 302 9.65 -20.58 20.60
C GLY A 302 9.01 -21.40 19.48
N ARG A 303 7.81 -21.18 19.14
CA ARG A 303 6.89 -21.70 18.11
C ARG A 303 5.53 -22.06 18.66
N GLY A 304 5.17 -21.45 19.79
CA GLY A 304 3.87 -21.60 20.45
C GLY A 304 2.78 -20.71 19.86
N GLY A 305 1.79 -20.39 20.69
CA GLY A 305 0.76 -19.41 20.39
C GLY A 305 1.30 -17.97 20.51
N THR A 306 0.43 -16.96 20.33
CA THR A 306 0.82 -15.54 20.42
C THR A 306 0.13 -14.88 21.61
N ALA A 307 0.91 -14.32 22.55
CA ALA A 307 0.43 -13.46 23.62
C ALA A 307 1.47 -12.37 23.93
N PHE A 308 1.03 -11.10 23.92
CA PHE A 308 1.91 -9.96 24.20
C PHE A 308 1.86 -9.48 25.67
N SER A 309 0.91 -9.99 26.47
CA SER A 309 0.81 -9.62 27.88
C SER A 309 2.11 -9.88 28.66
N PRO A 310 2.80 -11.04 28.53
CA PRO A 310 4.05 -11.29 29.24
C PRO A 310 5.18 -10.32 28.89
N VAL A 311 5.19 -9.79 27.65
CA VAL A 311 6.16 -8.77 27.23
C VAL A 311 5.89 -7.46 27.96
N ILE A 312 4.62 -7.06 28.08
CA ILE A 312 4.23 -5.83 28.79
C ILE A 312 4.59 -5.94 30.27
N ASP A 313 4.34 -7.09 30.89
CA ASP A 313 4.67 -7.33 32.28
C ASP A 313 6.19 -7.26 32.51
N TYR A 314 6.97 -7.88 31.63
CA TYR A 314 8.44 -7.82 31.65
C TYR A 314 8.98 -6.37 31.50
N VAL A 315 8.43 -5.59 30.58
CA VAL A 315 8.82 -4.18 30.37
C VAL A 315 8.45 -3.33 31.58
N ASN A 316 7.29 -3.58 32.21
CA ASN A 316 6.89 -2.88 33.40
C ASN A 316 7.80 -3.19 34.59
N GLU A 317 8.28 -4.43 34.73
CA GLU A 317 9.25 -4.80 35.75
C GLU A 317 10.59 -4.08 35.52
N LEU A 318 11.08 -3.99 34.29
CA LEU A 318 12.28 -3.22 33.95
C LEU A 318 12.12 -1.73 34.26
N SER A 319 10.98 -1.15 33.97
CA SER A 319 10.72 0.28 34.18
C SER A 319 10.56 0.66 35.65
N LEU A 320 10.12 -0.26 36.51
CA LEU A 320 10.02 -0.06 37.97
C LEU A 320 11.41 0.01 38.67
N ILE A 321 12.46 -0.42 37.98
CA ILE A 321 13.84 -0.35 38.51
C ILE A 321 14.46 1.04 38.28
N HIS A 322 13.85 1.89 37.45
CA HIS A 322 14.36 3.22 37.06
C HIS A 322 13.56 4.41 37.61
N ILE A 323 12.67 4.19 38.58
CA ILE A 323 12.04 5.23 39.39
C ILE A 323 12.74 5.25 40.76
#